data_bc083930091969039fbcb3be351d2137
#
_entry.id   bc083930091969039fbcb3be351d2137
#
_cell.length_a   1.000
_cell.length_b   1.000
_cell.length_c   1.000
_cell.angle_alpha   90.00
_cell.angle_beta   90.00
_cell.angle_gamma   90.00
#
_symmetry.space_group_name_H-M   'P 1'
#
loop_
_entity.id
_entity.type
_entity.pdbx_description
1 polymer ?
#
loop_
_entity_poly.entity_id
_entity_poly.type
_entity_poly.pdbx_seq_one_letter_code
_entity_poly.pdbx_strand_id
1 'polypeptide(L)'
;MSKQEENKNPIPTVDTIIQDDSKVLFIKRVKDPFKGKMVFPGGFIKKGETVEEAAKREVKEETSLDIELDHILGVYSDPARDPRGHIMSTVFVGKISSNSYNKEPVAGDGAAAVKWISIEDIEQEDFGFDHKKIMKDFKEWKQSKQTSWSSRD
;
A
#
# COMPACT_ATOMS: atom_id res chain seq x y z
N MET A 1 32.58 4.86 -1.90
CA MET A 1 31.60 3.79 -1.52
C MET A 1 30.89 3.27 -2.75
N SER A 2 30.80 1.98 -2.89
CA SER A 2 29.99 1.40 -3.95
C SER A 2 28.50 1.66 -3.67
N LYS A 3 27.68 1.73 -4.73
CA LYS A 3 26.21 1.88 -4.57
C LYS A 3 25.58 0.76 -3.71
N GLN A 4 26.25 -0.41 -3.61
CA GLN A 4 25.80 -1.53 -2.78
C GLN A 4 26.03 -1.29 -1.28
N GLU A 5 26.94 -0.41 -0.91
CA GLU A 5 27.18 -0.07 0.49
C GLU A 5 26.21 1.02 1.00
N GLU A 6 25.63 1.81 0.10
CA GLU A 6 24.71 2.88 0.47
C GLU A 6 23.34 2.37 0.93
N ASN A 7 22.98 1.12 0.59
CA ASN A 7 21.66 0.54 0.88
C ASN A 7 21.72 -0.66 1.84
N LYS A 8 22.62 -0.62 2.84
CA LYS A 8 22.73 -1.70 3.84
C LYS A 8 21.58 -1.73 4.84
N ASN A 9 20.92 -0.62 5.06
CA ASN A 9 19.82 -0.52 6.01
C ASN A 9 18.48 -0.78 5.32
N PRO A 10 17.54 -1.39 6.04
CA PRO A 10 16.17 -1.51 5.51
C PRO A 10 15.60 -0.13 5.18
N ILE A 11 14.90 -0.05 4.07
CA ILE A 11 14.29 1.19 3.59
C ILE A 11 12.81 1.19 3.97
N PRO A 12 12.33 2.22 4.70
CA PRO A 12 10.94 2.26 5.12
C PRO A 12 10.02 2.77 4.01
N THR A 13 8.88 2.09 3.88
CA THR A 13 7.78 2.49 3.00
C THR A 13 6.47 2.44 3.76
N VAL A 14 5.41 2.92 3.13
CA VAL A 14 4.03 2.79 3.60
C VAL A 14 3.16 2.27 2.47
N ASP A 15 2.14 1.53 2.82
CA ASP A 15 1.05 1.14 1.92
C ASP A 15 -0.27 1.32 2.67
N THR A 16 -1.34 1.65 1.96
CA THR A 16 -2.64 1.89 2.60
C THR A 16 -3.74 1.10 1.91
N ILE A 17 -4.49 0.36 2.72
CA ILE A 17 -5.70 -0.32 2.29
C ILE A 17 -6.86 0.64 2.51
N ILE A 18 -7.40 1.17 1.43
CA ILE A 18 -8.52 2.11 1.49
C ILE A 18 -9.78 1.35 1.15
N GLN A 19 -10.67 1.20 2.12
CA GLN A 19 -11.92 0.48 1.94
C GLN A 19 -13.09 1.45 1.86
N ASP A 20 -13.97 1.22 0.89
CA ASP A 20 -15.26 1.87 0.78
C ASP A 20 -16.31 0.78 0.56
N ASP A 21 -17.13 0.54 1.58
CA ASP A 21 -18.11 -0.54 1.59
C ASP A 21 -17.44 -1.90 1.34
N SER A 22 -17.76 -2.59 0.26
CA SER A 22 -17.19 -3.89 -0.10
C SER A 22 -16.02 -3.82 -1.08
N LYS A 23 -15.51 -2.61 -1.32
CA LYS A 23 -14.44 -2.36 -2.32
C LYS A 23 -13.18 -1.84 -1.67
N VAL A 24 -12.06 -2.16 -2.30
CA VAL A 24 -10.73 -1.68 -1.91
C VAL A 24 -10.07 -0.99 -3.11
N LEU A 25 -9.36 0.10 -2.83
CA LEU A 25 -8.72 0.90 -3.86
C LEU A 25 -7.33 0.36 -4.18
N PHE A 26 -7.07 0.14 -5.46
CA PHE A 26 -5.76 -0.28 -5.96
C PHE A 26 -5.27 0.65 -7.05
N ILE A 27 -3.96 0.68 -7.25
CA ILE A 27 -3.35 1.32 -8.40
C ILE A 27 -2.66 0.28 -9.27
N LYS A 28 -2.54 0.59 -10.56
CA LYS A 28 -1.77 -0.19 -11.52
C LYS A 28 -0.41 0.48 -11.69
N ARG A 29 0.67 -0.26 -11.48
CA ARG A 29 2.02 0.30 -11.55
C ARG A 29 2.42 0.69 -12.97
N VAL A 30 3.08 1.85 -13.12
CA VAL A 30 3.62 2.30 -14.43
C VAL A 30 5.05 1.82 -14.67
N LYS A 31 5.80 1.45 -13.61
CA LYS A 31 7.23 1.12 -13.69
C LYS A 31 7.53 -0.26 -13.12
N ASP A 32 8.63 -0.85 -13.57
CA ASP A 32 9.23 -2.00 -12.90
C ASP A 32 9.82 -1.60 -11.53
N PRO A 33 9.86 -2.49 -10.56
CA PRO A 33 9.35 -3.86 -10.62
C PRO A 33 7.82 -3.90 -10.63
N PHE A 34 7.28 -5.00 -11.13
CA PHE A 34 5.84 -5.28 -11.18
C PHE A 34 5.02 -4.28 -12.01
N LYS A 35 5.60 -3.77 -13.10
CA LYS A 35 4.87 -2.94 -14.07
C LYS A 35 3.59 -3.63 -14.53
N GLY A 36 2.48 -2.91 -14.48
CA GLY A 36 1.17 -3.42 -14.89
C GLY A 36 0.44 -4.23 -13.83
N LYS A 37 1.06 -4.50 -12.69
CA LYS A 37 0.43 -5.22 -11.59
C LYS A 37 -0.36 -4.27 -10.69
N MET A 38 -1.36 -4.82 -9.99
CA MET A 38 -2.15 -4.07 -9.03
C MET A 38 -1.44 -4.07 -7.67
N VAL A 39 -1.43 -2.91 -7.01
CA VAL A 39 -0.83 -2.73 -5.69
C VAL A 39 -1.67 -1.74 -4.89
N PHE A 40 -1.50 -1.75 -3.57
CA PHE A 40 -2.06 -0.68 -2.74
C PHE A 40 -1.34 0.64 -3.03
N PRO A 41 -2.02 1.79 -2.92
CA PRO A 41 -1.33 3.07 -2.92
C PRO A 41 -0.28 3.12 -1.82
N GLY A 42 0.91 3.58 -2.14
CA GLY A 42 2.01 3.65 -1.19
C GLY A 42 3.33 4.04 -1.82
N GLY A 43 4.36 4.11 -1.01
CA GLY A 43 5.69 4.48 -1.48
C GLY A 43 6.66 4.77 -0.34
N PHE A 44 7.81 5.32 -0.70
CA PHE A 44 8.89 5.58 0.24
C PHE A 44 8.56 6.77 1.15
N ILE A 45 8.95 6.62 2.42
CA ILE A 45 8.84 7.71 3.39
C ILE A 45 9.94 8.73 3.09
N LYS A 46 9.57 10.00 3.06
CA LYS A 46 10.55 11.08 2.88
C LYS A 46 11.14 11.47 4.23
N LYS A 47 12.40 11.92 4.22
CA LYS A 47 13.06 12.38 5.43
C LYS A 47 12.23 13.46 6.10
N GLY A 48 11.96 13.28 7.40
CA GLY A 48 11.17 14.22 8.18
C GLY A 48 9.68 13.95 8.20
N GLU A 49 9.19 12.97 7.41
CA GLU A 49 7.78 12.56 7.46
C GLU A 49 7.55 11.49 8.51
N THR A 50 6.41 11.55 9.19
CA THR A 50 5.89 10.39 9.92
C THR A 50 5.32 9.38 8.93
N VAL A 51 5.09 8.14 9.37
CA VAL A 51 4.46 7.13 8.52
C VAL A 51 3.04 7.56 8.13
N GLU A 52 2.31 8.22 9.01
CA GLU A 52 0.96 8.73 8.74
C GLU A 52 0.98 9.82 7.66
N GLU A 53 1.91 10.76 7.75
CA GLU A 53 2.07 11.81 6.75
C GLU A 53 2.43 11.23 5.38
N ALA A 54 3.35 10.27 5.35
CA ALA A 54 3.75 9.59 4.12
C ALA A 54 2.57 8.85 3.48
N ALA A 55 1.78 8.13 4.27
CA ALA A 55 0.62 7.40 3.77
C ALA A 55 -0.39 8.32 3.11
N LYS A 56 -0.74 9.41 3.76
CA LYS A 56 -1.69 10.40 3.21
C LYS A 56 -1.16 11.08 1.96
N ARG A 57 0.12 11.43 1.96
CA ARG A 57 0.77 12.06 0.80
C ARG A 57 0.79 11.13 -0.41
N GLU A 58 1.20 9.87 -0.21
CA GLU A 58 1.26 8.90 -1.31
C GLU A 58 -0.12 8.63 -1.90
N VAL A 59 -1.14 8.48 -1.07
CA VAL A 59 -2.52 8.30 -1.56
C VAL A 59 -2.95 9.52 -2.37
N LYS A 60 -2.69 10.72 -1.88
CA LYS A 60 -3.04 11.96 -2.58
C LYS A 60 -2.33 12.07 -3.93
N GLU A 61 -1.04 11.79 -3.97
CA GLU A 61 -0.25 11.86 -5.20
C GLU A 61 -0.72 10.84 -6.25
N GLU A 62 -1.07 9.63 -5.82
CA GLU A 62 -1.39 8.55 -6.73
C GLU A 62 -2.86 8.47 -7.12
N THR A 63 -3.77 8.99 -6.29
CA THR A 63 -5.22 8.83 -6.49
C THR A 63 -6.00 10.13 -6.48
N SER A 64 -5.42 11.24 -6.07
CA SER A 64 -6.06 12.54 -5.86
C SER A 64 -7.06 12.57 -4.71
N LEU A 65 -7.13 11.53 -3.90
CA LEU A 65 -8.08 11.44 -2.79
C LEU A 65 -7.42 11.80 -1.46
N ASP A 66 -8.20 12.42 -0.59
CA ASP A 66 -7.85 12.62 0.81
C ASP A 66 -8.45 11.49 1.65
N ILE A 67 -7.67 10.98 2.59
CA ILE A 67 -8.07 9.84 3.42
C ILE A 67 -7.89 10.13 4.91
N GLU A 68 -8.58 9.35 5.71
CA GLU A 68 -8.33 9.23 7.14
C GLU A 68 -7.78 7.84 7.43
N LEU A 69 -6.79 7.76 8.29
CA LEU A 69 -6.19 6.49 8.70
C LEU A 69 -6.91 6.00 9.96
N ASP A 70 -7.35 4.76 9.95
CA ASP A 70 -8.07 4.16 11.07
C ASP A 70 -7.19 3.27 11.94
N HIS A 71 -6.38 2.42 11.30
CA HIS A 71 -5.59 1.40 12.00
C HIS A 71 -4.29 1.11 11.26
N ILE A 72 -3.34 0.52 11.97
CA ILE A 72 -2.20 -0.16 11.37
C ILE A 72 -2.57 -1.64 11.27
N LEU A 73 -2.54 -2.18 10.05
CA LEU A 73 -2.72 -3.61 9.84
C LEU A 73 -1.51 -4.39 10.35
N GLY A 74 -0.32 -3.93 10.00
CA GLY A 74 0.92 -4.55 10.41
C GLY A 74 2.14 -3.94 9.74
N VAL A 75 3.30 -4.48 10.08
CA VAL A 75 4.57 -4.12 9.47
C VAL A 75 5.09 -5.34 8.71
N TYR A 76 5.37 -5.17 7.44
CA TYR A 76 5.84 -6.24 6.55
C TYR A 76 7.31 -6.01 6.25
N SER A 77 8.15 -6.88 6.79
CA SER A 77 9.61 -6.66 6.80
C SER A 77 10.44 -7.84 6.31
N ASP A 78 9.82 -8.80 5.63
CA ASP A 78 10.57 -9.90 5.03
C ASP A 78 11.60 -9.32 4.04
N PRO A 79 12.89 -9.65 4.20
CA PRO A 79 13.91 -9.15 3.26
C PRO A 79 13.67 -9.53 1.79
N ALA A 80 12.90 -10.58 1.54
CA ALA A 80 12.62 -11.07 0.19
C ALA A 80 11.34 -10.49 -0.44
N ARG A 81 10.60 -9.64 0.28
CA ARG A 81 9.30 -9.14 -0.19
C ARG A 81 9.39 -8.21 -1.41
N ASP A 82 10.55 -7.59 -1.61
CA ASP A 82 10.78 -6.61 -2.69
C ASP A 82 12.10 -6.93 -3.40
N PRO A 83 12.11 -7.08 -4.73
CA PRO A 83 13.33 -7.43 -5.46
C PRO A 83 14.39 -6.32 -5.45
N ARG A 84 14.03 -5.09 -5.12
CA ARG A 84 14.96 -3.95 -5.09
C ARG A 84 15.90 -3.96 -3.88
N GLY A 85 15.55 -4.70 -2.82
CA GLY A 85 16.34 -4.76 -1.59
C GLY A 85 15.47 -5.04 -0.37
N HIS A 86 16.04 -4.80 0.82
CA HIS A 86 15.29 -4.96 2.07
C HIS A 86 14.42 -3.73 2.31
N ILE A 87 13.19 -3.81 1.87
CA ILE A 87 12.21 -2.72 1.99
C ILE A 87 11.11 -3.17 2.93
N MET A 88 10.88 -2.40 3.98
CA MET A 88 9.85 -2.71 4.97
C MET A 88 8.69 -1.73 4.85
N SER A 89 7.47 -2.24 4.93
CA SER A 89 6.26 -1.44 4.78
C SER A 89 5.42 -1.45 6.04
N THR A 90 5.04 -0.25 6.50
CA THR A 90 3.95 -0.09 7.45
C THR A 90 2.66 -0.01 6.64
N VAL A 91 1.73 -0.93 6.89
CA VAL A 91 0.47 -1.01 6.16
C VAL A 91 -0.66 -0.49 7.03
N PHE A 92 -1.33 0.54 6.52
CA PHE A 92 -2.49 1.15 7.17
C PHE A 92 -3.79 0.66 6.58
N VAL A 93 -4.85 0.75 7.38
CA VAL A 93 -6.24 0.65 6.93
C VAL A 93 -6.85 2.03 7.07
N GLY A 94 -7.47 2.52 6.02
CA GLY A 94 -8.04 3.84 5.99
C GLY A 94 -9.34 3.91 5.20
N LYS A 95 -9.92 5.10 5.19
CA LYS A 95 -11.17 5.41 4.48
C LYS A 95 -11.06 6.77 3.82
N ILE A 96 -11.94 7.01 2.87
CA ILE A 96 -12.05 8.32 2.21
C ILE A 96 -12.49 9.35 3.24
N SER A 97 -11.81 10.50 3.29
CA SER A 97 -12.22 11.59 4.17
C SER A 97 -13.43 12.33 3.61
N SER A 98 -14.15 13.05 4.48
CA SER A 98 -15.41 13.71 4.12
C SER A 98 -15.28 14.69 2.95
N ASN A 99 -14.14 15.37 2.81
CA ASN A 99 -13.90 16.31 1.72
C ASN A 99 -13.64 15.63 0.36
N SER A 100 -13.48 14.32 0.34
CA SER A 100 -13.29 13.54 -0.89
C SER A 100 -14.46 12.58 -1.18
N TYR A 101 -15.55 12.64 -0.41
CA TYR A 101 -16.75 11.86 -0.69
C TYR A 101 -17.31 12.22 -2.08
N ASN A 102 -17.72 11.21 -2.82
CA ASN A 102 -18.24 11.33 -4.19
C ASN A 102 -17.20 11.84 -5.21
N LYS A 103 -15.94 11.93 -4.82
CA LYS A 103 -14.86 12.31 -5.73
C LYS A 103 -14.33 11.06 -6.42
N GLU A 104 -14.25 11.09 -7.74
CA GLU A 104 -13.64 10.01 -8.50
C GLU A 104 -12.13 10.07 -8.34
N PRO A 105 -11.47 8.93 -8.10
CA PRO A 105 -10.02 8.90 -8.08
C PRO A 105 -9.44 9.20 -9.45
N VAL A 106 -8.33 9.93 -9.48
CA VAL A 106 -7.60 10.26 -10.70
C VAL A 106 -6.16 9.77 -10.55
N ALA A 107 -5.72 8.93 -11.47
CA ALA A 107 -4.36 8.39 -11.45
C ALA A 107 -3.34 9.52 -11.53
N GLY A 108 -2.42 9.54 -10.58
CA GLY A 108 -1.33 10.51 -10.51
C GLY A 108 0.02 9.82 -10.67
N ASP A 109 1.05 10.40 -10.07
CA ASP A 109 2.43 9.94 -10.18
C ASP A 109 2.57 8.47 -9.76
N GLY A 110 3.15 7.65 -10.66
CA GLY A 110 3.39 6.23 -10.39
C GLY A 110 2.22 5.30 -10.68
N ALA A 111 1.04 5.84 -10.98
CA ALA A 111 -0.17 5.05 -11.25
C ALA A 111 -0.58 5.16 -12.72
N ALA A 112 -0.67 4.03 -13.41
CA ALA A 112 -1.23 3.96 -14.76
C ALA A 112 -2.76 4.02 -14.72
N ALA A 113 -3.35 3.53 -13.63
CA ALA A 113 -4.80 3.52 -13.41
C ALA A 113 -5.07 3.42 -11.91
N VAL A 114 -6.24 3.86 -11.49
CA VAL A 114 -6.76 3.67 -10.13
C VAL A 114 -8.07 2.92 -10.26
N LYS A 115 -8.26 1.89 -9.42
CA LYS A 115 -9.37 0.98 -9.57
C LYS A 115 -9.93 0.56 -8.22
N TRP A 116 -11.26 0.71 -8.05
CA TRP A 116 -11.97 0.08 -6.96
C TRP A 116 -12.26 -1.37 -7.34
N ILE A 117 -11.85 -2.31 -6.49
CA ILE A 117 -12.06 -3.73 -6.74
C ILE A 117 -12.87 -4.31 -5.58
N SER A 118 -13.95 -5.01 -5.90
CA SER A 118 -14.74 -5.73 -4.90
C SER A 118 -13.88 -6.76 -4.18
N ILE A 119 -14.03 -6.86 -2.87
CA ILE A 119 -13.31 -7.86 -2.06
C ILE A 119 -13.55 -9.28 -2.59
N GLU A 120 -14.73 -9.54 -3.15
CA GLU A 120 -15.06 -10.85 -3.73
C GLU A 120 -14.25 -11.17 -4.99
N ASP A 121 -13.83 -10.15 -5.74
CA ASP A 121 -13.12 -10.30 -7.00
C ASP A 121 -11.60 -10.21 -6.87
N ILE A 122 -11.09 -9.92 -5.68
CA ILE A 122 -9.68 -9.65 -5.45
C ILE A 122 -8.77 -10.83 -5.81
N GLU A 123 -9.21 -12.06 -5.62
CA GLU A 123 -8.40 -13.24 -5.93
C GLU A 123 -8.10 -13.39 -7.41
N GLN A 124 -8.86 -12.74 -8.27
CA GLN A 124 -8.69 -12.77 -9.73
C GLN A 124 -7.65 -11.76 -10.21
N GLU A 125 -7.20 -10.86 -9.33
CA GLU A 125 -6.27 -9.81 -9.71
C GLU A 125 -4.81 -10.28 -9.61
N ASP A 126 -3.97 -9.68 -10.43
CA ASP A 126 -2.53 -9.97 -10.47
C ASP A 126 -1.78 -8.90 -9.67
N PHE A 127 -1.40 -9.25 -8.45
CA PHE A 127 -0.77 -8.33 -7.53
C PHE A 127 0.74 -8.29 -7.65
N GLY A 128 1.32 -7.11 -7.38
CA GLY A 128 2.76 -6.94 -7.20
C GLY A 128 3.18 -7.17 -5.74
N PHE A 129 4.47 -7.34 -5.55
CA PHE A 129 5.11 -7.55 -4.24
C PHE A 129 4.41 -8.68 -3.46
N ASP A 130 4.20 -8.46 -2.17
CA ASP A 130 3.46 -9.37 -1.29
C ASP A 130 2.02 -8.88 -1.01
N HIS A 131 1.49 -8.03 -1.88
CA HIS A 131 0.19 -7.39 -1.64
C HIS A 131 -0.97 -8.39 -1.62
N LYS A 132 -0.84 -9.54 -2.29
CA LYS A 132 -1.81 -10.62 -2.18
C LYS A 132 -1.88 -11.18 -0.74
N LYS A 133 -0.70 -11.37 -0.13
CA LYS A 133 -0.60 -11.80 1.27
C LYS A 133 -1.20 -10.74 2.20
N ILE A 134 -0.86 -9.48 1.97
CA ILE A 134 -1.38 -8.37 2.77
C ILE A 134 -2.91 -8.33 2.70
N MET A 135 -3.48 -8.54 1.52
CA MET A 135 -4.93 -8.57 1.36
C MET A 135 -5.58 -9.73 2.10
N LYS A 136 -4.93 -10.89 2.11
CA LYS A 136 -5.38 -12.04 2.89
C LYS A 136 -5.38 -11.71 4.39
N ASP A 137 -4.30 -11.11 4.87
CA ASP A 137 -4.17 -10.69 6.27
C ASP A 137 -5.25 -9.65 6.64
N PHE A 138 -5.56 -8.74 5.72
CA PHE A 138 -6.64 -7.77 5.92
C PHE A 138 -8.00 -8.44 6.09
N LYS A 139 -8.32 -9.45 5.27
CA LYS A 139 -9.57 -10.20 5.40
C LYS A 139 -9.67 -10.87 6.78
N GLU A 140 -8.58 -11.45 7.26
CA GLU A 140 -8.53 -12.06 8.59
C GLU A 140 -8.66 -11.01 9.69
N TRP A 141 -7.98 -9.86 9.52
CA TRP A 141 -8.06 -8.74 10.46
C TRP A 141 -9.48 -8.20 10.61
N LYS A 142 -10.25 -8.16 9.54
CA LYS A 142 -11.64 -7.69 9.61
C LYS A 142 -12.48 -8.50 10.62
N GLN A 143 -12.12 -9.75 10.84
CA GLN A 143 -12.80 -10.62 11.80
C GLN A 143 -12.13 -10.56 13.19
N SER A 144 -10.81 -10.67 13.26
CA SER A 144 -10.07 -10.78 14.52
C SER A 144 -9.72 -9.43 15.16
N LYS A 145 -9.52 -8.39 14.36
CA LYS A 145 -9.00 -7.07 14.77
C LYS A 145 -7.61 -7.12 15.40
N GLN A 146 -6.85 -8.18 15.13
CA GLN A 146 -5.49 -8.33 15.62
C GLN A 146 -4.47 -7.88 14.60
N THR A 147 -3.46 -7.14 15.04
CA THR A 147 -2.35 -6.70 14.18
C THR A 147 -1.60 -7.91 13.61
N SER A 148 -1.30 -7.85 12.33
CA SER A 148 -0.51 -8.88 11.67
C SER A 148 0.96 -8.70 12.00
N TRP A 149 1.64 -9.82 12.23
CA TRP A 149 3.07 -9.84 12.48
C TRP A 149 3.85 -10.04 11.18
N SER A 150 5.17 -10.05 11.32
CA SER A 150 6.07 -10.11 10.18
C SER A 150 5.65 -11.10 9.11
N SER A 151 5.94 -10.79 7.89
CA SER A 151 5.53 -11.47 6.67
C SER A 151 6.33 -12.74 6.34
N ARG A 152 7.03 -13.34 7.28
CA ARG A 152 7.86 -14.53 7.00
C ARG A 152 7.10 -15.85 6.95
N ASP A 153 5.88 -15.89 7.30
CA ASP A 153 5.09 -17.14 7.33
C ASP A 153 4.38 -17.40 6.00
#